data_a7bb8b3175a1cd34971e4ad85b2124e0
#
_entry.id   a7bb8b3175a1cd34971e4ad85b2124e0
#
_cell.length_a   1.000
_cell.length_b   1.000
_cell.length_c   1.000
_cell.angle_alpha   90.00
_cell.angle_beta   90.00
_cell.angle_gamma   90.00
#
_symmetry.space_group_name_H-M   'P 1'
#
loop_
_entity.id
_entity.type
_entity.pdbx_description
1 polymer ?
#
loop_
_entity_poly.entity_id
_entity_poly.type
_entity_poly.pdbx_seq_one_letter_code
_entity_poly.pdbx_strand_id
1 'polypeptide(L)'
;PVVVKNPKLMAAKSKVNGIKALFAQKGTSLLAIATANDIPLAKLLEFNDRDTDGLLNEYQVIYLDKKMKQGNKYVYFSLQDETLYQVAQNFGIQLQYLVQYNNISGSARVKKGQKIFLKPTANTELTKSR
;
A
#
# COMPACT_ATOMS: atom_id res chain seq x y z
N PRO A 1 -15.36 5.02 20.63
CA PRO A 1 -15.48 4.69 19.74
C PRO A 1 -14.88 3.73 19.01
N VAL A 2 -14.41 2.88 19.39
CA VAL A 2 -13.84 2.13 18.62
C VAL A 2 -14.58 1.34 17.77
N VAL A 3 -14.52 1.63 16.60
CA VAL A 3 -15.16 0.99 15.69
C VAL A 3 -14.78 -0.33 15.42
N VAL A 4 -13.67 -0.76 15.86
CA VAL A 4 -13.25 -2.05 15.52
C VAL A 4 -13.58 -3.04 16.49
N LYS A 5 -14.73 -3.03 16.99
CA LYS A 5 -15.05 -4.01 17.91
C LYS A 5 -15.56 -5.24 17.31
N ASN A 6 -15.96 -5.21 16.06
CA ASN A 6 -16.53 -6.39 15.43
C ASN A 6 -15.48 -7.12 14.61
N PRO A 7 -14.95 -8.23 15.09
CA PRO A 7 -13.93 -8.97 14.37
C PRO A 7 -14.39 -9.42 12.98
N LYS A 8 -15.67 -9.60 12.77
CA LYS A 8 -16.15 -10.02 11.48
C LYS A 8 -15.92 -8.97 10.42
N LEU A 9 -16.03 -7.69 10.78
CA LEU A 9 -15.78 -6.63 9.81
C LEU A 9 -14.32 -6.60 9.43
N MET A 10 -13.46 -6.90 10.40
CA MET A 10 -12.03 -6.88 10.13
C MET A 10 -11.55 -8.13 9.44
N ALA A 11 -12.35 -9.19 9.49
CA ALA A 11 -11.99 -10.40 8.80
C ALA A 11 -12.68 -10.52 7.45
N ALA A 12 -13.43 -9.49 7.04
CA ALA A 12 -14.12 -9.52 5.76
C ALA A 12 -13.11 -9.65 4.63
N LYS A 13 -13.38 -10.59 3.74
CA LYS A 13 -12.47 -10.82 2.65
C LYS A 13 -12.95 -10.12 1.41
N SER A 14 -12.10 -9.34 0.83
CA SER A 14 -12.35 -8.77 -0.49
C SER A 14 -11.00 -8.68 -1.17
N LYS A 15 -11.00 -8.30 -2.42
CA LYS A 15 -9.76 -8.12 -3.15
C LYS A 15 -9.69 -6.70 -3.69
N VAL A 16 -8.51 -6.11 -3.54
CA VAL A 16 -8.23 -4.78 -4.07
C VAL A 16 -6.98 -4.96 -4.92
N ASN A 17 -7.06 -4.59 -6.17
CA ASN A 17 -5.96 -4.79 -7.11
C ASN A 17 -5.56 -6.29 -7.19
N GLY A 18 -6.55 -7.17 -7.02
CA GLY A 18 -6.31 -8.60 -7.08
C GLY A 18 -5.70 -9.21 -5.82
N ILE A 19 -5.54 -8.42 -4.76
CA ILE A 19 -4.88 -8.86 -3.53
C ILE A 19 -5.89 -8.86 -2.40
N LYS A 20 -5.86 -9.88 -1.56
CA LYS A 20 -6.74 -9.95 -0.40
C LYS A 20 -6.51 -8.71 0.46
N ALA A 21 -7.58 -8.02 0.79
CA ALA A 21 -7.48 -6.74 1.49
C ALA A 21 -8.79 -6.37 2.15
N LEU A 22 -8.76 -5.33 2.95
CA LEU A 22 -9.97 -4.74 3.48
C LEU A 22 -9.78 -3.23 3.55
N PHE A 23 -10.88 -2.50 3.66
CA PHE A 23 -10.82 -1.07 3.88
C PHE A 23 -11.05 -0.81 5.35
N ALA A 24 -10.19 -0.04 5.95
CA ALA A 24 -10.24 0.23 7.38
C ALA A 24 -10.41 1.71 7.65
N GLN A 25 -11.15 2.02 8.68
CA GLN A 25 -11.46 3.40 9.01
C GLN A 25 -10.41 4.03 9.90
N LYS A 26 -10.41 5.35 9.93
CA LYS A 26 -9.56 6.10 10.84
C LYS A 26 -9.76 5.57 12.27
N GLY A 27 -8.70 5.39 12.99
CA GLY A 27 -8.74 4.89 14.36
C GLY A 27 -8.67 3.38 14.48
N THR A 28 -8.69 2.66 13.36
CA THR A 28 -8.59 1.21 13.40
C THR A 28 -7.17 0.79 13.82
N SER A 29 -7.08 -0.19 14.68
CA SER A 29 -5.82 -0.72 15.16
C SER A 29 -5.27 -1.76 14.18
N LEU A 30 -4.02 -1.61 13.78
CA LEU A 30 -3.38 -2.60 12.93
C LEU A 30 -3.26 -3.94 13.65
N LEU A 31 -2.97 -3.91 14.95
CA LEU A 31 -2.92 -5.15 15.73
C LEU A 31 -4.26 -5.86 15.71
N ALA A 32 -5.36 -5.11 15.82
CA ALA A 32 -6.68 -5.71 15.80
C ALA A 32 -6.98 -6.35 14.44
N ILE A 33 -6.56 -5.72 13.35
CA ILE A 33 -6.73 -6.30 12.03
C ILE A 33 -5.92 -7.58 11.91
N ALA A 34 -4.67 -7.55 12.35
CA ALA A 34 -3.80 -8.72 12.29
C ALA A 34 -4.41 -9.89 13.08
N THR A 35 -4.87 -9.60 14.28
CA THR A 35 -5.45 -10.63 15.14
C THR A 35 -6.72 -11.21 14.52
N ALA A 36 -7.59 -10.36 14.01
CA ALA A 36 -8.85 -10.81 13.42
C ALA A 36 -8.64 -11.66 12.17
N ASN A 37 -7.52 -11.48 11.49
CA ASN A 37 -7.24 -12.21 10.25
C ASN A 37 -6.16 -13.27 10.42
N ASP A 38 -5.75 -13.51 11.66
CA ASP A 38 -4.78 -14.56 11.96
C ASP A 38 -3.46 -14.34 11.24
N ILE A 39 -3.01 -13.10 11.18
CA ILE A 39 -1.76 -12.71 10.54
C ILE A 39 -0.85 -12.14 11.62
N PRO A 40 0.42 -12.56 11.69
CA PRO A 40 1.35 -11.93 12.62
C PRO A 40 1.46 -10.44 12.32
N LEU A 41 1.48 -9.62 13.37
CA LEU A 41 1.53 -8.17 13.18
C LEU A 41 2.70 -7.75 12.29
N ALA A 42 3.87 -8.35 12.50
CA ALA A 42 5.05 -8.00 11.70
C ALA A 42 4.81 -8.24 10.21
N LYS A 43 4.08 -9.29 9.88
CA LYS A 43 3.76 -9.58 8.49
C LYS A 43 2.75 -8.57 7.93
N LEU A 44 1.74 -8.21 8.72
CA LEU A 44 0.77 -7.23 8.27
C LEU A 44 1.46 -5.89 7.99
N LEU A 45 2.39 -5.49 8.85
CA LEU A 45 3.14 -4.26 8.64
C LEU A 45 3.96 -4.34 7.36
N GLU A 46 4.61 -5.47 7.13
CA GLU A 46 5.42 -5.68 5.94
C GLU A 46 4.57 -5.60 4.67
N PHE A 47 3.40 -6.24 4.67
CA PHE A 47 2.51 -6.21 3.50
C PHE A 47 2.07 -4.79 3.14
N ASN A 48 2.09 -3.88 4.11
CA ASN A 48 1.58 -2.53 3.93
C ASN A 48 2.67 -1.46 3.99
N ASP A 49 3.93 -1.86 3.89
CA ASP A 49 5.07 -0.95 3.88
C ASP A 49 5.08 -0.01 5.09
N ARG A 50 4.78 -0.58 6.26
CA ARG A 50 4.77 0.19 7.50
C ARG A 50 5.84 -0.35 8.44
N ASP A 51 6.51 0.58 9.12
CA ASP A 51 7.56 0.21 10.06
C ASP A 51 7.05 0.00 11.47
N THR A 52 5.98 0.65 11.83
CA THR A 52 5.51 0.63 13.21
C THR A 52 4.03 0.38 13.29
N ASP A 53 3.63 -0.22 14.40
CA ASP A 53 2.23 -0.43 14.71
C ASP A 53 1.58 0.90 15.07
N GLY A 54 0.28 0.89 15.16
CA GLY A 54 -0.46 2.07 15.58
C GLY A 54 -1.88 2.06 15.06
N LEU A 55 -2.51 3.19 15.22
CA LEU A 55 -3.86 3.38 14.72
C LEU A 55 -3.81 4.07 13.39
N LEU A 56 -4.73 3.73 12.51
CA LEU A 56 -4.78 4.38 11.21
C LEU A 56 -5.23 5.81 11.38
N ASN A 57 -4.61 6.72 10.65
CA ASN A 57 -4.96 8.13 10.74
C ASN A 57 -5.91 8.57 9.65
N GLU A 58 -6.33 7.65 8.81
CA GLU A 58 -7.32 7.95 7.76
C GLU A 58 -7.90 6.63 7.24
N TYR A 59 -9.03 6.74 6.57
CA TYR A 59 -9.64 5.60 5.91
C TYR A 59 -8.71 5.14 4.78
N GLN A 60 -8.41 3.85 4.74
CA GLN A 60 -7.49 3.36 3.71
C GLN A 60 -7.60 1.86 3.54
N VAL A 61 -7.04 1.38 2.44
CA VAL A 61 -6.96 -0.05 2.18
C VAL A 61 -5.81 -0.64 2.99
N ILE A 62 -6.04 -1.80 3.58
CA ILE A 62 -5.01 -2.55 4.26
C ILE A 62 -4.93 -3.92 3.61
N TYR A 63 -3.78 -4.27 3.09
CA TYR A 63 -3.57 -5.53 2.41
C TYR A 63 -3.30 -6.64 3.41
N LEU A 64 -3.93 -7.78 3.18
CA LEU A 64 -3.77 -8.95 4.03
C LEU A 64 -2.85 -9.97 3.38
N ASP A 65 -2.20 -9.58 2.31
CA ASP A 65 -1.24 -10.41 1.60
C ASP A 65 -0.26 -9.48 0.90
N LYS A 66 0.80 -10.04 0.35
CA LYS A 66 1.87 -9.28 -0.26
C LYS A 66 1.38 -8.52 -1.47
N LYS A 67 1.75 -7.25 -1.56
CA LYS A 67 1.42 -6.45 -2.74
C LYS A 67 2.27 -6.90 -3.92
N MET A 68 1.92 -6.44 -5.10
CA MET A 68 2.59 -6.82 -6.32
C MET A 68 3.86 -6.02 -6.51
N LYS A 69 4.75 -6.50 -7.39
CA LYS A 69 5.98 -5.80 -7.70
C LYS A 69 5.73 -4.69 -8.71
N GLN A 70 4.67 -4.81 -9.50
CA GLN A 70 4.33 -3.79 -10.49
C GLN A 70 2.82 -3.71 -10.66
N GLY A 71 2.36 -2.62 -11.23
CA GLY A 71 0.94 -2.40 -11.42
C GLY A 71 0.42 -3.06 -12.68
N ASN A 72 -0.89 -2.94 -12.88
CA ASN A 72 -1.53 -3.51 -14.06
C ASN A 72 -1.57 -2.54 -15.22
N LYS A 73 -1.06 -1.34 -15.05
CA LYS A 73 -0.89 -0.38 -16.15
C LYS A 73 0.47 0.29 -15.99
N TYR A 74 0.95 0.91 -17.04
CA TYR A 74 2.31 1.41 -17.08
C TYR A 74 2.50 2.73 -16.35
N VAL A 75 1.55 3.63 -16.46
CA VAL A 75 1.69 4.98 -15.94
C VAL A 75 0.42 5.44 -15.22
N TYR A 76 0.63 6.23 -14.20
CA TYR A 76 -0.43 6.89 -13.46
C TYR A 76 -0.10 8.39 -13.41
N PHE A 77 -1.05 9.25 -13.76
CA PHE A 77 -0.89 10.69 -13.58
C PHE A 77 -1.67 11.05 -12.31
N SER A 78 -0.97 11.58 -11.32
CA SER A 78 -1.59 11.81 -10.02
C SER A 78 -2.80 12.73 -10.12
N LEU A 79 -3.89 12.35 -9.46
CA LEU A 79 -5.13 13.12 -9.50
C LEU A 79 -5.16 14.19 -8.42
N GLN A 80 -4.21 14.15 -7.50
CA GLN A 80 -4.16 15.08 -6.38
C GLN A 80 -2.75 15.06 -5.81
N ASP A 81 -2.47 15.96 -4.88
CA ASP A 81 -1.22 15.92 -4.14
C ASP A 81 -1.29 14.73 -3.19
N GLU A 82 -0.32 13.87 -3.21
CA GLU A 82 -0.33 12.65 -2.40
C GLU A 82 1.11 12.20 -2.17
N THR A 83 1.30 11.19 -1.36
CA THR A 83 2.64 10.63 -1.14
C THR A 83 2.82 9.43 -2.04
N LEU A 84 4.07 9.06 -2.29
CA LEU A 84 4.34 7.85 -3.05
C LEU A 84 3.80 6.62 -2.32
N TYR A 85 3.82 6.65 -0.98
CA TYR A 85 3.23 5.59 -0.17
C TYR A 85 1.74 5.43 -0.50
N GLN A 86 1.01 6.54 -0.61
CA GLN A 86 -0.41 6.48 -0.95
C GLN A 86 -0.63 5.90 -2.33
N VAL A 87 0.24 6.23 -3.28
CA VAL A 87 0.17 5.63 -4.63
C VAL A 87 0.39 4.12 -4.53
N ALA A 88 1.39 3.71 -3.74
CA ALA A 88 1.68 2.29 -3.55
C ALA A 88 0.47 1.55 -2.98
N GLN A 89 -0.18 2.12 -1.99
CA GLN A 89 -1.36 1.49 -1.38
C GLN A 89 -2.54 1.48 -2.34
N ASN A 90 -2.74 2.53 -3.09
CA ASN A 90 -3.88 2.61 -4.01
C ASN A 90 -3.75 1.65 -5.19
N PHE A 91 -2.54 1.36 -5.63
CA PHE A 91 -2.33 0.46 -6.77
C PHE A 91 -1.86 -0.94 -6.38
N GLY A 92 -1.66 -1.19 -5.10
CA GLY A 92 -1.25 -2.51 -4.63
C GLY A 92 0.15 -2.88 -5.03
N ILE A 93 1.06 -1.91 -5.05
CA ILE A 93 2.46 -2.12 -5.45
C ILE A 93 3.36 -1.92 -4.24
N GLN A 94 4.35 -2.78 -4.09
CA GLN A 94 5.32 -2.63 -3.00
C GLN A 94 6.09 -1.33 -3.19
N LEU A 95 6.18 -0.54 -2.14
CA LEU A 95 6.75 0.81 -2.21
C LEU A 95 8.18 0.80 -2.74
N GLN A 96 8.99 -0.18 -2.35
CA GLN A 96 10.37 -0.25 -2.81
C GLN A 96 10.50 -0.30 -4.33
N TYR A 97 9.53 -0.93 -4.98
CA TYR A 97 9.58 -1.01 -6.45
C TYR A 97 9.16 0.30 -7.09
N LEU A 98 8.16 0.98 -6.51
CA LEU A 98 7.80 2.30 -7.02
C LEU A 98 8.96 3.29 -6.89
N VAL A 99 9.69 3.18 -5.79
CA VAL A 99 10.89 4.00 -5.58
C VAL A 99 11.88 3.74 -6.72
N GLN A 100 12.10 2.48 -7.07
CA GLN A 100 13.01 2.13 -8.14
C GLN A 100 12.53 2.66 -9.49
N TYR A 101 11.26 2.45 -9.81
CA TYR A 101 10.75 2.82 -11.13
C TYR A 101 10.75 4.33 -11.35
N ASN A 102 10.66 5.11 -10.28
CA ASN A 102 10.52 6.55 -10.38
C ASN A 102 11.73 7.33 -9.89
N ASN A 103 12.69 6.62 -9.30
CA ASN A 103 13.92 7.22 -8.79
C ASN A 103 13.64 8.39 -7.84
N ILE A 104 12.69 8.21 -6.94
CA ILE A 104 12.37 9.20 -5.91
C ILE A 104 12.21 8.48 -4.58
N SER A 105 12.33 9.25 -3.49
CA SER A 105 12.25 8.69 -2.15
C SER A 105 10.86 8.12 -1.85
N GLY A 106 10.80 7.12 -0.99
CA GLY A 106 9.53 6.55 -0.55
C GLY A 106 8.66 7.54 0.20
N SER A 107 9.26 8.57 0.79
CA SER A 107 8.51 9.62 1.49
C SER A 107 8.23 10.81 0.59
N ALA A 108 8.55 10.72 -0.70
CA ALA A 108 8.38 11.84 -1.60
C ALA A 108 6.91 12.22 -1.76
N ARG A 109 6.69 13.51 -1.94
CA ARG A 109 5.35 13.99 -2.24
C ARG A 109 5.19 14.05 -3.74
N VAL A 110 4.05 13.56 -4.19
CA VAL A 110 3.70 13.54 -5.60
C VAL A 110 2.69 14.65 -5.81
N LYS A 111 2.93 15.48 -6.81
CA LYS A 111 2.03 16.61 -7.09
C LYS A 111 0.95 16.20 -8.06
N LYS A 112 -0.20 16.86 -7.96
CA LYS A 112 -1.29 16.64 -8.92
C LYS A 112 -0.73 16.76 -10.34
N GLY A 113 -1.04 15.79 -11.18
CA GLY A 113 -0.59 15.76 -12.58
C GLY A 113 0.78 15.14 -12.79
N GLN A 114 1.50 14.84 -11.72
CA GLN A 114 2.84 14.25 -11.86
C GLN A 114 2.71 12.81 -12.38
N LYS A 115 3.61 12.46 -13.29
CA LYS A 115 3.64 11.14 -13.92
C LYS A 115 4.38 10.16 -13.02
N ILE A 116 3.75 9.05 -12.71
CA ILE A 116 4.36 7.99 -11.90
C ILE A 116 4.35 6.70 -12.69
N PHE A 117 5.51 6.07 -12.81
CA PHE A 117 5.63 4.79 -13.49
C PHE A 117 5.26 3.68 -12.51
N LEU A 118 4.38 2.79 -12.94
CA LEU A 118 3.91 1.67 -12.13
C LEU A 118 4.54 0.35 -12.55
N LYS A 119 5.43 0.39 -13.54
CA LYS A 119 6.15 -0.77 -14.03
C LYS A 119 7.59 -0.36 -14.33
N PRO A 120 8.50 -1.31 -14.47
CA PRO A 120 9.88 -0.97 -14.80
C PRO A 120 9.98 -0.22 -16.11
N THR A 121 10.83 0.80 -16.14
CA THR A 121 11.12 1.53 -17.36
C THR A 121 12.41 0.96 -17.94
N ALA A 122 12.74 1.35 -19.18
CA ALA A 122 13.98 0.92 -19.78
C ALA A 122 15.17 1.31 -18.93
N ASN A 123 15.16 2.52 -18.35
CA ASN A 123 16.26 2.96 -17.50
C ASN A 123 16.37 2.11 -16.24
N THR A 124 15.24 1.76 -15.66
CA THR A 124 15.23 0.92 -14.47
C THR A 124 15.83 -0.43 -14.77
N GLU A 125 15.48 -1.01 -15.91
CA GLU A 125 15.98 -2.32 -16.29
C GLU A 125 17.48 -2.30 -16.59
N LEU A 126 17.93 -1.25 -17.26
CA LEU A 126 19.35 -1.11 -17.52
C LEU A 126 20.13 -0.99 -16.23
N THR A 127 19.62 -0.23 -15.28
CA THR A 127 20.26 -0.07 -13.99
C THR A 127 20.34 -1.42 -13.27
N LYS A 128 19.29 -2.20 -13.36
CA LYS A 128 19.27 -3.49 -12.68
C LYS A 128 20.19 -4.50 -13.32
N SER A 129 20.46 -4.40 -14.59
CA SER A 129 21.33 -5.39 -15.22
C SER A 129 22.79 -5.12 -14.98
N ARG A 130 23.13 -4.04 -14.32
CA ARG A 130 24.52 -3.80 -13.95
C ARG A 130 24.78 -4.36 -12.57
#